data_0305b9cb64ebd9f881b385234e851a0a
#
_entry.id   0305b9cb64ebd9f881b385234e851a0a
#
_cell.length_a   1.000
_cell.length_b   1.000
_cell.length_c   1.000
_cell.angle_alpha   90.00
_cell.angle_beta   90.00
_cell.angle_gamma   90.00
#
_symmetry.space_group_name_H-M   'P 1'
#
loop_
_entity.id
_entity.type
_entity.pdbx_description
1 polymer ?
#
loop_
_entity_poly.entity_id
_entity_poly.type
_entity_poly.pdbx_seq_one_letter_code
_entity_poly.pdbx_strand_id
1 'polypeptide(L)'
;YGIVLPELENHPYFVAIDVTRDIDVDLVIKLADITPEDFRNLNPSFNKPVILSAANQQILLPFGRAELFQENLRSYTQPLSTWTAVSVPTTESAEQLSKRLGVSVAVLREVNAIPPGMRVRAGSTVLIPKPSTKLTDVSEHLAENASLNLVKPAPVKKAAAPSAASKKTKPAPSK
;
A
#
# COMPACT_ATOMS: atom_id res chain seq x y z
N TYR A 1 -50.31 -28.14 9.83
CA TYR A 1 -49.28 -27.57 8.94
C TYR A 1 -47.98 -28.30 9.24
N GLY A 2 -47.61 -29.29 8.37
CA GLY A 2 -46.32 -30.00 8.46
C GLY A 2 -45.22 -29.15 7.78
N ILE A 3 -44.67 -28.18 8.49
CA ILE A 3 -43.47 -27.46 8.02
C ILE A 3 -42.26 -28.30 8.36
N VAL A 4 -41.63 -28.90 7.38
CA VAL A 4 -40.32 -29.52 7.53
C VAL A 4 -39.30 -28.42 7.45
N LEU A 5 -38.70 -28.05 8.57
CA LEU A 5 -37.56 -27.13 8.59
C LEU A 5 -36.35 -27.87 7.98
N PRO A 6 -35.58 -27.23 7.09
CA PRO A 6 -34.33 -27.80 6.64
C PRO A 6 -33.36 -27.95 7.83
N GLU A 7 -32.62 -29.06 7.86
CA GLU A 7 -31.52 -29.22 8.82
C GLU A 7 -30.49 -28.10 8.57
N LEU A 8 -30.44 -27.16 9.49
CA LEU A 8 -29.39 -26.12 9.52
C LEU A 8 -28.17 -26.76 10.17
N GLU A 9 -27.13 -26.97 9.38
CA GLU A 9 -25.84 -27.37 9.92
C GLU A 9 -25.34 -26.30 10.90
N ASN A 10 -24.99 -26.72 12.11
CA ASN A 10 -24.55 -25.82 13.19
C ASN A 10 -23.03 -25.58 13.10
N HIS A 11 -22.57 -24.96 12.02
CA HIS A 11 -21.19 -24.54 11.86
C HIS A 11 -21.10 -23.00 11.65
N PRO A 12 -19.99 -22.36 11.99
CA PRO A 12 -19.82 -20.93 11.76
C PRO A 12 -19.85 -20.61 10.27
N TYR A 13 -20.39 -19.48 9.89
CA TYR A 13 -20.42 -19.03 8.49
C TYR A 13 -19.02 -18.76 7.94
N PHE A 14 -18.10 -18.31 8.76
CA PHE A 14 -16.72 -18.03 8.42
C PHE A 14 -15.74 -18.47 9.51
N VAL A 15 -14.48 -18.61 9.13
CA VAL A 15 -13.36 -18.93 10.02
C VAL A 15 -12.30 -17.85 9.89
N ALA A 16 -11.71 -17.43 11.02
CA ALA A 16 -10.57 -16.53 11.04
C ALA A 16 -9.26 -17.33 10.89
N ILE A 17 -8.39 -16.91 9.99
CA ILE A 17 -7.08 -17.53 9.74
C ILE A 17 -6.00 -16.48 9.95
N ASP A 18 -5.01 -16.81 10.77
CA ASP A 18 -3.84 -15.96 11.01
C ASP A 18 -2.94 -15.93 9.78
N VAL A 19 -2.55 -14.73 9.37
CA VAL A 19 -1.60 -14.52 8.28
C VAL A 19 -0.19 -14.52 8.85
N THR A 20 0.54 -15.60 8.64
CA THR A 20 1.91 -15.82 9.18
C THR A 20 3.03 -15.38 8.26
N ARG A 21 2.71 -15.10 6.99
CA ARG A 21 3.64 -14.61 5.96
C ARG A 21 2.93 -13.60 5.07
N ASP A 22 3.70 -12.64 4.52
CA ASP A 22 3.15 -11.69 3.55
C ASP A 22 2.52 -12.44 2.37
N ILE A 23 1.26 -12.16 2.05
CA ILE A 23 0.50 -12.83 1.00
C ILE A 23 -0.32 -11.83 0.20
N ASP A 24 -0.36 -12.00 -1.12
CA ASP A 24 -1.20 -11.18 -2.00
C ASP A 24 -2.67 -11.56 -1.83
N VAL A 25 -3.54 -10.56 -1.83
CA VAL A 25 -5.01 -10.76 -1.72
C VAL A 25 -5.51 -11.65 -2.85
N ASP A 26 -5.04 -11.43 -4.08
CA ASP A 26 -5.44 -12.25 -5.24
C ASP A 26 -5.03 -13.72 -5.09
N LEU A 27 -3.89 -13.97 -4.42
CA LEU A 27 -3.45 -15.33 -4.14
C LEU A 27 -4.34 -15.99 -3.07
N VAL A 28 -4.73 -15.26 -2.02
CA VAL A 28 -5.70 -15.78 -1.02
C VAL A 28 -7.00 -16.18 -1.70
N ILE A 29 -7.56 -15.30 -2.53
CA ILE A 29 -8.79 -15.54 -3.29
C ILE A 29 -8.67 -16.82 -4.15
N LYS A 30 -7.55 -16.95 -4.86
CA LYS A 30 -7.27 -18.12 -5.71
C LYS A 30 -7.13 -19.41 -4.90
N LEU A 31 -6.36 -19.40 -3.80
CA LEU A 31 -6.11 -20.59 -2.98
C LEU A 31 -7.34 -21.02 -2.19
N ALA A 32 -8.20 -20.08 -1.81
CA ALA A 32 -9.47 -20.37 -1.15
C ALA A 32 -10.60 -20.73 -2.13
N ASP A 33 -10.39 -20.56 -3.43
CA ASP A 33 -11.40 -20.76 -4.48
C ASP A 33 -12.70 -19.99 -4.16
N ILE A 34 -12.58 -18.71 -3.91
CA ILE A 34 -13.68 -17.77 -3.65
C ILE A 34 -13.67 -16.63 -4.66
N THR A 35 -14.75 -15.86 -4.70
CA THR A 35 -14.78 -14.66 -5.54
C THR A 35 -14.12 -13.45 -4.86
N PRO A 36 -13.61 -12.46 -5.64
CA PRO A 36 -13.12 -11.21 -5.07
C PRO A 36 -14.19 -10.44 -4.28
N GLU A 37 -15.47 -10.65 -4.61
CA GLU A 37 -16.59 -10.04 -3.91
C GLU A 37 -16.79 -10.68 -2.54
N ASP A 38 -16.81 -12.01 -2.46
CA ASP A 38 -16.91 -12.75 -1.20
C ASP A 38 -15.77 -12.37 -0.25
N PHE A 39 -14.54 -12.30 -0.79
CA PHE A 39 -13.39 -11.87 0.03
C PHE A 39 -13.59 -10.46 0.59
N ARG A 40 -13.99 -9.49 -0.24
CA ARG A 40 -14.20 -8.10 0.20
C ARG A 40 -15.35 -7.95 1.19
N ASN A 41 -16.42 -8.72 1.02
CA ASN A 41 -17.58 -8.71 1.93
C ASN A 41 -17.19 -9.18 3.34
N LEU A 42 -16.35 -10.21 3.45
CA LEU A 42 -15.85 -10.73 4.72
C LEU A 42 -14.68 -9.88 5.28
N ASN A 43 -13.90 -9.25 4.40
CA ASN A 43 -12.66 -8.56 4.75
C ASN A 43 -12.62 -7.11 4.23
N PRO A 44 -13.56 -6.23 4.61
CA PRO A 44 -13.67 -4.88 4.03
C PRO A 44 -12.48 -3.98 4.38
N SER A 45 -11.68 -4.31 5.37
CA SER A 45 -10.48 -3.56 5.76
C SER A 45 -9.29 -3.76 4.81
N PHE A 46 -9.27 -4.86 4.04
CA PHE A 46 -8.17 -5.16 3.12
C PHE A 46 -8.36 -4.48 1.77
N ASN A 47 -7.96 -3.22 1.68
CA ASN A 47 -8.03 -2.39 0.48
C ASN A 47 -6.67 -2.27 -0.26
N LYS A 48 -5.67 -3.02 0.16
CA LYS A 48 -4.34 -3.10 -0.45
C LYS A 48 -4.16 -4.45 -1.14
N PRO A 49 -3.28 -4.54 -2.15
CA PRO A 49 -3.06 -5.79 -2.89
C PRO A 49 -2.35 -6.87 -2.09
N VAL A 50 -1.79 -6.54 -0.93
CA VAL A 50 -1.03 -7.45 -0.06
C VAL A 50 -1.46 -7.34 1.38
N ILE A 51 -1.44 -8.46 2.08
CA ILE A 51 -1.65 -8.60 3.52
C ILE A 51 -0.28 -8.84 4.15
N LEU A 52 0.12 -7.96 5.07
CA LEU A 52 1.42 -8.03 5.74
C LEU A 52 1.30 -8.83 7.02
N SER A 53 2.07 -9.90 7.15
CA SER A 53 2.07 -10.80 8.32
C SER A 53 2.46 -10.09 9.61
N ALA A 54 3.42 -9.18 9.52
CA ALA A 54 3.93 -8.43 10.67
C ALA A 54 2.89 -7.49 11.33
N ALA A 55 1.74 -7.26 10.69
CA ALA A 55 0.62 -6.54 11.27
C ALA A 55 -0.34 -7.44 12.08
N ASN A 56 0.02 -8.70 12.34
CA ASN A 56 -0.77 -9.70 13.06
C ASN A 56 -2.23 -9.78 12.58
N GLN A 57 -2.41 -9.77 11.26
CA GLN A 57 -3.73 -9.70 10.64
C GLN A 57 -4.35 -11.09 10.49
N GLN A 58 -5.67 -11.13 10.67
CA GLN A 58 -6.48 -12.31 10.39
C GLN A 58 -7.33 -12.05 9.15
N ILE A 59 -7.48 -13.07 8.32
CA ILE A 59 -8.43 -13.09 7.21
C ILE A 59 -9.63 -13.96 7.57
N LEU A 60 -10.80 -13.54 7.12
CA LEU A 60 -12.02 -14.28 7.27
C LEU A 60 -12.33 -15.01 5.96
N LEU A 61 -12.48 -16.32 6.04
CA LEU A 61 -12.87 -17.16 4.89
C LEU A 61 -14.14 -17.93 5.21
N PRO A 62 -15.00 -18.23 4.23
CA PRO A 62 -16.15 -19.12 4.42
C PRO A 62 -15.69 -20.47 5.00
N PHE A 63 -16.48 -21.06 5.88
CA PHE A 63 -16.12 -22.27 6.64
C PHE A 63 -15.53 -23.38 5.77
N GLY A 64 -16.22 -23.79 4.71
CA GLY A 64 -15.74 -24.86 3.80
C GLY A 64 -14.54 -24.47 2.92
N ARG A 65 -14.17 -23.17 2.87
CA ARG A 65 -13.06 -22.66 2.06
C ARG A 65 -11.78 -22.46 2.87
N ALA A 66 -11.89 -22.36 4.18
CA ALA A 66 -10.76 -22.18 5.09
C ALA A 66 -9.82 -23.40 5.05
N GLU A 67 -10.36 -24.62 5.08
CA GLU A 67 -9.57 -25.86 4.97
C GLU A 67 -8.91 -25.98 3.61
N LEU A 68 -9.64 -25.73 2.53
CA LEU A 68 -9.12 -25.74 1.16
C LEU A 68 -7.98 -24.75 0.99
N PHE A 69 -8.12 -23.52 1.53
CA PHE A 69 -7.05 -22.52 1.53
C PHE A 69 -5.78 -23.03 2.21
N GLN A 70 -5.91 -23.61 3.42
CA GLN A 70 -4.78 -24.13 4.16
C GLN A 70 -4.06 -25.28 3.44
N GLU A 71 -4.81 -26.19 2.82
CA GLU A 71 -4.28 -27.31 2.06
C GLU A 71 -3.52 -26.81 0.81
N ASN A 72 -4.16 -25.93 0.05
CA ASN A 72 -3.53 -25.31 -1.12
C ASN A 72 -2.30 -24.48 -0.75
N LEU A 73 -2.34 -23.76 0.38
CA LEU A 73 -1.20 -22.96 0.86
C LEU A 73 -0.01 -23.85 1.25
N ARG A 74 -0.23 -25.01 1.89
CA ARG A 74 0.84 -25.97 2.24
C ARG A 74 1.58 -26.52 1.02
N SER A 75 0.84 -26.73 -0.07
CA SER A 75 1.38 -27.27 -1.34
C SER A 75 1.94 -26.19 -2.26
N TYR A 76 1.72 -24.90 -1.93
CA TYR A 76 2.12 -23.79 -2.78
C TYR A 76 3.61 -23.46 -2.62
N THR A 77 4.37 -23.56 -3.72
CA THR A 77 5.85 -23.42 -3.73
C THR A 77 6.35 -22.09 -4.28
N GLN A 78 5.45 -21.29 -4.87
CA GLN A 78 5.82 -19.99 -5.44
C GLN A 78 5.84 -18.89 -4.36
N PRO A 79 6.41 -17.72 -4.64
CA PRO A 79 6.34 -16.57 -3.72
C PRO A 79 4.88 -16.22 -3.39
N LEU A 80 4.58 -16.05 -2.10
CA LEU A 80 3.23 -15.72 -1.64
C LEU A 80 2.86 -14.25 -1.90
N SER A 81 3.87 -13.37 -1.96
CA SER A 81 3.65 -11.94 -2.16
C SER A 81 4.52 -11.39 -3.27
N THR A 82 3.92 -10.61 -4.16
CA THR A 82 4.58 -9.84 -5.23
C THR A 82 4.80 -8.37 -4.83
N TRP A 83 4.40 -7.98 -3.63
CA TRP A 83 4.51 -6.61 -3.10
C TRP A 83 5.43 -6.54 -1.90
N THR A 84 5.98 -5.35 -1.66
CA THR A 84 6.77 -5.05 -0.46
C THR A 84 6.51 -3.62 0.01
N ALA A 85 6.75 -3.35 1.29
CA ALA A 85 6.68 -2.02 1.86
C ALA A 85 8.06 -1.39 1.97
N VAL A 86 8.16 -0.09 1.68
CA VAL A 86 9.41 0.67 1.74
C VAL A 86 9.18 1.98 2.47
N SER A 87 10.08 2.30 3.43
CA SER A 87 10.07 3.59 4.12
C SER A 87 10.60 4.71 3.23
N VAL A 88 9.98 5.89 3.34
CA VAL A 88 10.36 7.11 2.62
C VAL A 88 11.17 8.01 3.57
N PRO A 89 12.50 8.13 3.40
CA PRO A 89 13.36 8.86 4.33
C PRO A 89 13.21 10.37 4.24
N THR A 90 12.83 10.89 3.09
CA THR A 90 12.68 12.33 2.81
C THR A 90 11.33 12.62 2.16
N THR A 91 10.82 13.85 2.29
CA THR A 91 9.56 14.23 1.66
C THR A 91 9.74 14.35 0.15
N GLU A 92 9.16 13.42 -0.61
CA GLU A 92 9.33 13.26 -2.05
C GLU A 92 7.99 13.31 -2.79
N SER A 93 8.02 13.72 -4.08
CA SER A 93 6.85 13.56 -4.95
C SER A 93 6.76 12.12 -5.47
N ALA A 94 5.59 11.72 -5.99
CA ALA A 94 5.42 10.39 -6.58
C ALA A 94 6.39 10.15 -7.74
N GLU A 95 6.75 11.18 -8.52
CA GLU A 95 7.70 11.11 -9.61
C GLU A 95 9.14 10.88 -9.12
N GLN A 96 9.53 11.52 -8.01
CA GLN A 96 10.84 11.32 -7.39
C GLN A 96 10.95 9.91 -6.81
N LEU A 97 9.91 9.47 -6.07
CA LEU A 97 9.82 8.11 -5.54
C LEU A 97 9.88 7.05 -6.64
N SER A 98 9.13 7.25 -7.71
CA SER A 98 9.12 6.36 -8.88
C SER A 98 10.53 6.17 -9.46
N LYS A 99 11.26 7.26 -9.69
CA LYS A 99 12.64 7.21 -10.19
C LYS A 99 13.58 6.50 -9.24
N ARG A 100 13.49 6.80 -7.93
CA ARG A 100 14.35 6.20 -6.90
C ARG A 100 14.09 4.71 -6.70
N LEU A 101 12.82 4.30 -6.75
CA LEU A 101 12.41 2.93 -6.49
C LEU A 101 12.33 2.05 -7.76
N GLY A 102 12.46 2.66 -8.95
CA GLY A 102 12.40 1.94 -10.22
C GLY A 102 11.00 1.40 -10.56
N VAL A 103 9.94 2.05 -10.07
CA VAL A 103 8.55 1.63 -10.26
C VAL A 103 7.76 2.67 -11.06
N SER A 104 6.69 2.25 -11.74
CA SER A 104 5.82 3.18 -12.46
C SER A 104 5.14 4.18 -11.53
N VAL A 105 5.10 5.46 -11.90
CA VAL A 105 4.37 6.52 -11.18
C VAL A 105 2.88 6.18 -11.05
N ALA A 106 2.29 5.61 -12.10
CA ALA A 106 0.87 5.23 -12.11
C ALA A 106 0.59 4.16 -11.04
N VAL A 107 1.36 3.07 -11.04
CA VAL A 107 1.24 1.98 -10.05
C VAL A 107 1.47 2.50 -8.63
N LEU A 108 2.51 3.34 -8.44
CA LEU A 108 2.81 3.91 -7.12
C LEU A 108 1.66 4.75 -6.58
N ARG A 109 1.03 5.57 -7.44
CA ARG A 109 -0.10 6.41 -7.05
C ARG A 109 -1.36 5.60 -6.77
N GLU A 110 -1.68 4.64 -7.64
CA GLU A 110 -2.87 3.81 -7.54
C GLU A 110 -2.86 2.98 -6.25
N VAL A 111 -1.81 2.17 -6.06
CA VAL A 111 -1.72 1.25 -4.91
C VAL A 111 -1.64 1.98 -3.58
N ASN A 112 -0.96 3.13 -3.54
CA ASN A 112 -0.82 3.94 -2.32
C ASN A 112 -1.88 5.03 -2.19
N ALA A 113 -2.83 5.15 -3.13
CA ALA A 113 -3.84 6.21 -3.15
C ALA A 113 -3.24 7.63 -3.02
N ILE A 114 -2.14 7.92 -3.77
CA ILE A 114 -1.48 9.23 -3.77
C ILE A 114 -2.14 10.15 -4.80
N PRO A 115 -2.87 11.19 -4.40
CA PRO A 115 -3.51 12.11 -5.34
C PRO A 115 -2.49 12.91 -6.16
N PRO A 116 -2.85 13.38 -7.36
CA PRO A 116 -2.01 14.28 -8.14
C PRO A 116 -1.63 15.54 -7.33
N GLY A 117 -0.36 15.96 -7.46
CA GLY A 117 0.15 17.14 -6.79
C GLY A 117 0.47 16.99 -5.30
N MET A 118 0.18 15.85 -4.69
CA MET A 118 0.57 15.56 -3.31
C MET A 118 1.98 14.98 -3.23
N ARG A 119 2.65 15.21 -2.10
CA ARG A 119 3.97 14.65 -1.79
C ARG A 119 3.84 13.67 -0.62
N VAL A 120 4.62 12.61 -0.65
CA VAL A 120 4.75 11.65 0.43
C VAL A 120 5.73 12.20 1.47
N ARG A 121 5.29 12.31 2.72
CA ARG A 121 6.09 12.86 3.82
C ARG A 121 7.18 11.87 4.25
N ALA A 122 8.31 12.41 4.71
CA ALA A 122 9.35 11.61 5.37
C ALA A 122 8.77 10.80 6.53
N GLY A 123 9.22 9.54 6.68
CA GLY A 123 8.69 8.59 7.66
C GLY A 123 7.44 7.83 7.21
N SER A 124 6.88 8.15 6.04
CA SER A 124 5.79 7.37 5.46
C SER A 124 6.30 6.03 4.92
N THR A 125 5.38 5.06 4.85
CA THR A 125 5.61 3.77 4.19
C THR A 125 4.78 3.69 2.92
N VAL A 126 5.39 3.24 1.82
CA VAL A 126 4.73 3.02 0.53
C VAL A 126 4.86 1.57 0.10
N LEU A 127 3.80 1.03 -0.50
CA LEU A 127 3.80 -0.28 -1.14
C LEU A 127 4.33 -0.15 -2.58
N ILE A 128 5.20 -1.08 -2.94
CA ILE A 128 5.75 -1.20 -4.29
C ILE A 128 5.77 -2.67 -4.74
N PRO A 129 5.77 -2.94 -6.04
CA PRO A 129 6.04 -4.28 -6.54
C PRO A 129 7.40 -4.77 -6.04
N LYS A 130 7.45 -6.02 -5.58
CA LYS A 130 8.67 -6.65 -5.06
C LYS A 130 9.67 -6.83 -6.21
N PRO A 131 10.89 -6.27 -6.13
CA PRO A 131 11.91 -6.59 -7.14
C PRO A 131 12.26 -8.07 -7.04
N SER A 132 12.52 -8.71 -8.18
CA SER A 132 12.74 -10.16 -8.30
C SER A 132 13.82 -10.74 -7.39
N THR A 133 14.69 -9.89 -6.83
CA THR A 133 15.77 -10.26 -5.93
C THR A 133 15.42 -10.27 -4.44
N LYS A 134 14.24 -9.69 -4.05
CA LYS A 134 13.81 -9.67 -2.64
C LYS A 134 12.75 -10.73 -2.37
N LEU A 135 13.13 -11.79 -1.69
CA LEU A 135 12.24 -12.89 -1.28
C LEU A 135 11.78 -12.80 0.18
N THR A 136 12.26 -11.80 0.93
CA THR A 136 11.93 -11.65 2.35
C THR A 136 10.64 -10.86 2.55
N ASP A 137 9.88 -11.25 3.56
CA ASP A 137 8.68 -10.54 4.02
C ASP A 137 9.04 -9.17 4.60
N VAL A 138 8.05 -8.28 4.71
CA VAL A 138 8.23 -6.96 5.30
C VAL A 138 8.53 -7.10 6.79
N SER A 139 9.50 -6.33 7.29
CA SER A 139 9.83 -6.36 8.71
C SER A 139 8.67 -5.84 9.57
N GLU A 140 8.51 -6.41 10.76
CA GLU A 140 7.48 -6.05 11.74
C GLU A 140 7.44 -4.55 12.01
N HIS A 141 8.59 -3.94 12.26
CA HIS A 141 8.71 -2.50 12.49
C HIS A 141 8.17 -1.65 11.32
N LEU A 142 8.29 -2.12 10.08
CA LEU A 142 7.82 -1.42 8.89
C LEU A 142 6.32 -1.61 8.69
N ALA A 143 5.77 -2.76 9.08
CA ALA A 143 4.35 -3.06 8.96
C ALA A 143 3.54 -2.37 10.07
N GLU A 144 3.99 -2.38 11.32
CA GLU A 144 3.33 -1.72 12.45
C GLU A 144 3.28 -0.20 12.28
N ASN A 145 4.34 0.40 11.73
CA ASN A 145 4.44 1.84 11.49
C ASN A 145 4.03 2.23 10.05
N ALA A 146 3.38 1.34 9.31
CA ALA A 146 2.96 1.57 7.93
C ALA A 146 1.89 2.65 7.82
N SER A 147 2.30 3.91 7.89
CA SER A 147 1.42 5.06 7.68
C SER A 147 1.84 5.86 6.45
N LEU A 148 0.86 6.26 5.65
CA LEU A 148 1.07 7.15 4.51
C LEU A 148 0.61 8.57 4.87
N ASN A 149 1.57 9.45 5.10
CA ASN A 149 1.30 10.88 5.35
C ASN A 149 1.55 11.68 4.08
N LEU A 150 0.53 12.37 3.59
CA LEU A 150 0.60 13.21 2.40
C LEU A 150 0.65 14.68 2.78
N VAL A 151 1.47 15.47 2.07
CA VAL A 151 1.58 16.92 2.24
C VAL A 151 1.41 17.63 0.91
N LYS A 152 0.76 18.80 0.92
CA LYS A 152 0.71 19.70 -0.24
C LYS A 152 2.10 20.31 -0.44
N PRO A 153 2.55 20.53 -1.69
CA PRO A 153 3.76 21.26 -1.96
C PRO A 153 3.62 22.69 -1.39
N ALA A 154 4.66 23.16 -0.71
CA ALA A 154 4.70 24.55 -0.26
C ALA A 154 4.61 25.48 -1.49
N PRO A 155 3.87 26.63 -1.41
CA PRO A 155 3.83 27.57 -2.50
C PRO A 155 5.25 28.05 -2.81
N VAL A 156 5.67 27.92 -4.06
CA VAL A 156 6.96 28.40 -4.54
C VAL A 156 6.91 29.93 -4.39
N LYS A 157 7.62 30.50 -3.41
CA LYS A 157 7.90 31.94 -3.40
C LYS A 157 8.64 32.25 -4.71
N LYS A 158 7.96 32.92 -5.66
CA LYS A 158 8.64 33.50 -6.80
C LYS A 158 9.79 34.34 -6.26
N ALA A 159 11.01 33.96 -6.62
CA ALA A 159 12.17 34.79 -6.33
C ALA A 159 11.88 36.18 -6.93
N ALA A 160 11.89 37.21 -6.07
CA ALA A 160 11.76 38.58 -6.52
C ALA A 160 12.94 38.85 -7.48
N ALA A 161 12.62 39.34 -8.67
CA ALA A 161 13.61 39.76 -9.64
C ALA A 161 14.52 40.82 -8.98
N PRO A 162 15.83 40.77 -9.22
CA PRO A 162 16.71 41.76 -8.67
C PRO A 162 16.34 43.15 -9.22
N SER A 163 15.95 44.06 -8.35
CA SER A 163 15.71 45.47 -8.65
C SER A 163 16.96 46.05 -9.25
N ALA A 164 16.88 46.53 -10.51
CA ALA A 164 17.97 47.22 -11.19
C ALA A 164 18.36 48.47 -10.39
N ALA A 165 19.54 48.46 -9.83
CA ALA A 165 20.12 49.63 -9.15
C ALA A 165 20.30 50.79 -10.15
N SER A 166 19.49 51.82 -9.94
CA SER A 166 19.61 53.11 -10.62
C SER A 166 21.00 53.70 -10.35
N LYS A 167 21.87 53.81 -11.36
CA LYS A 167 23.10 54.59 -11.36
C LYS A 167 22.75 56.07 -11.24
N LYS A 168 22.93 56.70 -10.08
CA LYS A 168 23.00 58.15 -9.94
C LYS A 168 24.28 58.64 -10.59
N THR A 169 24.16 59.31 -11.72
CA THR A 169 25.24 60.14 -12.27
C THR A 169 25.41 61.42 -11.45
N LYS A 170 26.61 61.60 -10.97
CA LYS A 170 27.06 62.81 -10.25
C LYS A 170 27.39 63.90 -11.28
N PRO A 171 26.87 65.12 -11.18
CA PRO A 171 27.31 66.22 -12.03
C PRO A 171 28.69 66.77 -11.60
N ALA A 172 29.51 67.04 -12.59
CA ALA A 172 30.82 67.68 -12.44
C ALA A 172 30.72 69.15 -12.10
N PRO A 173 31.65 69.73 -11.33
CA PRO A 173 31.68 71.21 -11.05
C PRO A 173 32.26 72.01 -12.21
N SER A 174 31.48 73.02 -12.61
CA SER A 174 31.96 74.05 -13.51
C SER A 174 32.81 75.09 -12.78
N LYS A 175 33.87 75.48 -13.42
CA LYS A 175 34.72 76.62 -13.11
C LYS A 175 34.09 77.90 -13.63
#